data_670ac96c2c9bed23098896dbd782309e
#
_entry.id   670ac96c2c9bed23098896dbd782309e
#
_cell.length_a   1.000
_cell.length_b   1.000
_cell.length_c   1.000
_cell.angle_alpha   90.00
_cell.angle_beta   90.00
_cell.angle_gamma   90.00
#
_symmetry.space_group_name_H-M   'P 1'
#
loop_
_entity.id
_entity.type
_entity.pdbx_description
1 polymer ?
#
loop_
_entity_poly.entity_id
_entity_poly.type
_entity_poly.pdbx_seq_one_letter_code
_entity_poly.pdbx_strand_id
1 'polypeptide(L)'
;MEIYVKDIMQLMEDWAPSSLAESWDHPGLQVGNPNQPVHKILVALDMTELNISYAIDHGVDMVISHHPFLFKPIHDIDLSTCKGRMIENLIRHRITSFAAHTNLDSAVQGVNDALAEKLGLQECKGFVPVMTYSSYKFTLYITAAHAKLLKKKLDSLRGKDIESYYVVDDADDFTENIRVEFRVPGQLVKRVEDMISSLDKSAKYDVYKLVNHGYKETMGRIGKLPFPMSVEKALSYIKNKLEVPVLRYAGN
;
A
#
# COMPACT_ATOMS: atom_id res chain seq x y z
N MET A 1 14.11 12.46 14.36
CA MET A 1 13.57 11.11 14.68
C MET A 1 14.26 10.16 13.71
N GLU A 2 14.89 9.14 14.21
CA GLU A 2 15.56 8.14 13.38
C GLU A 2 14.51 7.19 12.80
N ILE A 3 14.64 6.86 11.52
CA ILE A 3 13.72 5.96 10.80
C ILE A 3 14.41 4.62 10.63
N TYR A 4 13.69 3.54 10.90
CA TYR A 4 14.18 2.18 10.79
C TYR A 4 13.48 1.41 9.67
N VAL A 5 14.07 0.32 9.21
CA VAL A 5 13.49 -0.57 8.19
C VAL A 5 12.04 -0.97 8.56
N LYS A 6 11.78 -1.31 9.82
CA LYS A 6 10.42 -1.66 10.30
C LYS A 6 9.41 -0.54 10.11
N ASP A 7 9.82 0.73 10.18
CA ASP A 7 8.92 1.87 10.00
C ASP A 7 8.51 1.99 8.52
N ILE A 8 9.47 1.75 7.61
CA ILE A 8 9.19 1.68 6.17
C ILE A 8 8.33 0.44 5.84
N MET A 9 8.63 -0.72 6.46
CA MET A 9 7.80 -1.92 6.29
C MET A 9 6.36 -1.66 6.73
N GLN A 10 6.16 -0.96 7.85
CA GLN A 10 4.82 -0.61 8.32
C GLN A 10 4.12 0.36 7.35
N LEU A 11 4.83 1.36 6.83
CA LEU A 11 4.30 2.27 5.80
C LEU A 11 3.84 1.50 4.56
N MET A 12 4.65 0.53 4.11
CA MET A 12 4.31 -0.30 2.95
C MET A 12 3.13 -1.24 3.24
N GLU A 13 3.07 -1.81 4.44
CA GLU A 13 1.93 -2.64 4.87
C GLU A 13 0.63 -1.83 4.97
N ASP A 14 0.73 -0.58 5.41
CA ASP A 14 -0.40 0.34 5.45
C ASP A 14 -0.92 0.73 4.05
N TRP A 15 -0.01 0.85 3.09
CA TRP A 15 -0.35 1.21 1.71
C TRP A 15 -0.79 0.00 0.88
N ALA A 16 -0.01 -1.05 0.93
CA ALA A 16 -0.20 -2.28 0.17
C ALA A 16 -0.09 -3.50 1.08
N PRO A 17 -1.12 -3.79 1.89
CA PRO A 17 -1.11 -4.91 2.82
C PRO A 17 -0.69 -6.22 2.16
N SER A 18 0.12 -7.01 2.85
CA SER A 18 0.54 -8.33 2.39
C SER A 18 -0.64 -9.29 2.12
N SER A 19 -1.77 -9.05 2.78
CA SER A 19 -3.02 -9.80 2.55
C SER A 19 -3.64 -9.58 1.16
N LEU A 20 -3.21 -8.56 0.41
CA LEU A 20 -3.63 -8.32 -0.98
C LEU A 20 -2.81 -9.11 -2.00
N ALA A 21 -1.74 -9.77 -1.57
CA ALA A 21 -0.91 -10.57 -2.45
C ALA A 21 -1.64 -11.82 -2.94
N GLU A 22 -1.30 -12.25 -4.15
CA GLU A 22 -1.73 -13.54 -4.67
C GLU A 22 -1.21 -14.67 -3.77
N SER A 23 -1.96 -15.77 -3.68
CA SER A 23 -1.67 -16.88 -2.75
C SER A 23 -0.32 -17.58 -2.96
N TRP A 24 0.27 -17.42 -4.13
CA TRP A 24 1.60 -17.95 -4.51
C TRP A 24 2.73 -16.96 -4.29
N ASP A 25 2.42 -15.71 -3.92
CA ASP A 25 3.37 -14.60 -3.82
C ASP A 25 3.82 -14.39 -2.37
N HIS A 26 5.04 -13.85 -2.21
CA HIS A 26 5.66 -13.59 -0.92
C HIS A 26 6.31 -12.19 -0.89
N PRO A 27 5.51 -11.11 -0.95
CA PRO A 27 6.03 -9.75 -0.80
C PRO A 27 6.54 -9.50 0.62
N GLY A 28 7.20 -8.38 0.82
CA GLY A 28 7.73 -7.98 2.11
C GLY A 28 9.25 -8.11 2.19
N LEU A 29 9.77 -8.30 3.41
CA LEU A 29 11.20 -8.43 3.66
C LEU A 29 11.78 -9.67 2.98
N GLN A 30 12.79 -9.46 2.14
CA GLN A 30 13.49 -10.54 1.44
C GLN A 30 14.83 -10.87 2.10
N VAL A 31 15.64 -9.86 2.36
CA VAL A 31 16.95 -9.95 3.05
C VAL A 31 17.12 -8.69 3.86
N GLY A 32 17.56 -8.77 5.10
CA GLY A 32 17.91 -7.59 5.90
C GLY A 32 17.46 -7.65 7.35
N ASN A 33 17.60 -6.52 8.04
CA ASN A 33 17.29 -6.38 9.46
C ASN A 33 16.26 -5.28 9.71
N PRO A 34 15.05 -5.59 10.23
CA PRO A 34 14.01 -4.61 10.53
C PRO A 34 14.44 -3.49 11.50
N ASN A 35 15.42 -3.73 12.34
CA ASN A 35 15.91 -2.75 13.32
C ASN A 35 17.11 -1.93 12.82
N GLN A 36 17.44 -1.99 11.55
CA GLN A 36 18.48 -1.16 10.94
C GLN A 36 17.93 0.24 10.65
N PRO A 37 18.70 1.33 10.92
CA PRO A 37 18.33 2.68 10.50
C PRO A 37 18.35 2.81 8.98
N VAL A 38 17.47 3.67 8.45
CA VAL A 38 17.32 3.93 7.02
C VAL A 38 17.41 5.43 6.76
N HIS A 39 18.39 5.83 5.92
CA HIS A 39 18.57 7.21 5.47
C HIS A 39 18.36 7.34 3.95
N LYS A 40 18.67 6.26 3.21
CA LYS A 40 18.59 6.27 1.76
C LYS A 40 17.92 5.00 1.23
N ILE A 41 16.91 5.20 0.38
CA ILE A 41 16.15 4.12 -0.25
C ILE A 41 16.36 4.20 -1.77
N LEU A 42 16.60 3.04 -2.39
CA LEU A 42 16.56 2.85 -3.84
C LEU A 42 15.23 2.16 -4.19
N VAL A 43 14.52 2.69 -5.17
CA VAL A 43 13.34 2.03 -5.74
C VAL A 43 13.71 1.47 -7.11
N ALA A 44 13.41 0.20 -7.35
CA ALA A 44 13.74 -0.49 -8.58
C ALA A 44 12.62 -1.46 -9.01
N LEU A 45 12.57 -1.82 -10.28
CA LEU A 45 11.68 -2.87 -10.75
C LEU A 45 12.17 -4.25 -10.28
N ASP A 46 13.46 -4.51 -10.47
CA ASP A 46 14.11 -5.78 -10.17
C ASP A 46 15.31 -5.58 -9.24
N MET A 47 15.62 -6.60 -8.46
CA MET A 47 16.86 -6.70 -7.71
C MET A 47 17.92 -7.40 -8.59
N THR A 48 18.77 -6.62 -9.25
CA THR A 48 19.84 -7.10 -10.13
C THR A 48 21.22 -6.87 -9.50
N GLU A 49 22.27 -7.55 -10.00
CA GLU A 49 23.65 -7.28 -9.59
C GLU A 49 24.01 -5.80 -9.78
N LEU A 50 23.55 -5.19 -10.87
CA LEU A 50 23.79 -3.78 -11.15
C LEU A 50 23.15 -2.86 -10.10
N ASN A 51 21.90 -3.15 -9.71
CA ASN A 51 21.20 -2.36 -8.70
C ASN A 51 21.83 -2.52 -7.31
N ILE A 52 22.36 -3.70 -7.00
CA ILE A 52 23.08 -3.93 -5.74
C ILE A 52 24.42 -3.19 -5.76
N SER A 53 25.19 -3.26 -6.85
CA SER A 53 26.43 -2.49 -6.98
C SER A 53 26.18 -0.98 -6.84
N TYR A 54 25.16 -0.47 -7.53
CA TYR A 54 24.74 0.92 -7.39
C TYR A 54 24.39 1.28 -5.95
N ALA A 55 23.65 0.41 -5.26
CA ALA A 55 23.24 0.63 -3.87
C ALA A 55 24.46 0.70 -2.93
N ILE A 56 25.47 -0.16 -3.15
CA ILE A 56 26.74 -0.16 -2.40
C ILE A 56 27.50 1.15 -2.63
N ASP A 57 27.70 1.51 -3.90
CA ASP A 57 28.48 2.69 -4.31
C ASP A 57 27.88 4.01 -3.80
N HIS A 58 26.55 4.04 -3.60
CA HIS A 58 25.81 5.23 -3.19
C HIS A 58 25.36 5.22 -1.72
N GLY A 59 25.77 4.22 -0.94
CA GLY A 59 25.42 4.12 0.48
C GLY A 59 23.90 4.03 0.70
N VAL A 60 23.23 3.16 -0.05
CA VAL A 60 21.80 2.88 0.10
C VAL A 60 21.60 1.88 1.24
N ASP A 61 20.65 2.15 2.14
CA ASP A 61 20.35 1.30 3.29
C ASP A 61 19.27 0.26 2.97
N MET A 62 18.35 0.60 2.04
CA MET A 62 17.21 -0.25 1.70
C MET A 62 16.89 -0.14 0.22
N VAL A 63 16.62 -1.28 -0.42
CA VAL A 63 16.09 -1.34 -1.79
C VAL A 63 14.66 -1.88 -1.72
N ILE A 64 13.73 -1.11 -2.27
CA ILE A 64 12.35 -1.54 -2.48
C ILE A 64 12.21 -1.92 -3.95
N SER A 65 12.01 -3.21 -4.23
CA SER A 65 11.77 -3.70 -5.59
C SER A 65 10.32 -4.10 -5.78
N HIS A 66 9.84 -4.04 -7.04
CA HIS A 66 8.54 -4.61 -7.37
C HIS A 66 8.62 -6.13 -7.36
N HIS A 67 9.50 -6.71 -8.16
CA HIS A 67 9.66 -8.16 -8.19
C HIS A 67 10.43 -8.68 -6.97
N PRO A 68 9.94 -9.76 -6.31
CA PRO A 68 10.62 -10.35 -5.17
C PRO A 68 12.01 -10.90 -5.55
N PHE A 69 13.02 -10.51 -4.79
CA PHE A 69 14.37 -11.03 -4.97
C PHE A 69 14.45 -12.54 -4.71
N LEU A 70 13.73 -13.01 -3.69
CA LEU A 70 13.63 -14.42 -3.32
C LEU A 70 12.26 -15.00 -3.71
N PHE A 71 11.92 -14.97 -5.01
CA PHE A 71 10.64 -15.44 -5.51
C PHE A 71 10.39 -16.93 -5.25
N LYS A 72 11.43 -17.75 -5.37
CA LYS A 72 11.38 -19.18 -5.02
C LYS A 72 12.09 -19.41 -3.70
N PRO A 73 11.58 -20.33 -2.85
CA PRO A 73 12.31 -20.74 -1.66
C PRO A 73 13.73 -21.18 -1.98
N ILE A 74 14.68 -20.77 -1.16
CA ILE A 74 16.09 -21.19 -1.26
C ILE A 74 16.37 -22.19 -0.16
N HIS A 75 17.15 -23.22 -0.48
CA HIS A 75 17.56 -24.27 0.46
C HIS A 75 19.00 -24.10 0.91
N ASP A 76 19.81 -23.39 0.12
CA ASP A 76 21.20 -23.09 0.39
C ASP A 76 21.56 -21.69 -0.14
N ILE A 77 22.68 -21.17 0.34
CA ILE A 77 23.29 -19.92 -0.13
C ILE A 77 24.70 -20.28 -0.61
N ASP A 78 24.78 -20.69 -1.88
CA ASP A 78 26.05 -21.00 -2.54
C ASP A 78 26.68 -19.73 -3.11
N LEU A 79 27.77 -19.27 -2.51
CA LEU A 79 28.49 -18.05 -2.90
C LEU A 79 29.21 -18.17 -4.26
N SER A 80 29.32 -19.36 -4.83
CA SER A 80 29.81 -19.53 -6.21
C SER A 80 28.78 -19.08 -7.25
N THR A 81 27.49 -19.05 -6.89
CA THR A 81 26.39 -18.62 -7.75
C THR A 81 26.22 -17.10 -7.74
N CYS A 82 25.61 -16.56 -8.82
CA CYS A 82 25.24 -15.14 -8.89
C CYS A 82 24.30 -14.77 -7.71
N LYS A 83 23.25 -15.56 -7.47
CA LYS A 83 22.29 -15.33 -6.41
C LYS A 83 22.93 -15.33 -5.02
N GLY A 84 23.82 -16.27 -4.74
CA GLY A 84 24.53 -16.35 -3.47
C GLY A 84 25.42 -15.12 -3.23
N ARG A 85 26.18 -14.67 -4.25
CA ARG A 85 26.97 -13.43 -4.14
C ARG A 85 26.12 -12.19 -3.94
N MET A 86 24.95 -12.13 -4.58
CA MET A 86 24.02 -11.02 -4.38
C MET A 86 23.52 -10.97 -2.93
N ILE A 87 23.17 -12.13 -2.35
CA ILE A 87 22.77 -12.23 -0.93
C ILE A 87 23.92 -11.83 -0.02
N GLU A 88 25.14 -12.33 -0.27
CA GLU A 88 26.33 -11.96 0.48
C GLU A 88 26.55 -10.45 0.49
N ASN A 89 26.47 -9.80 -0.68
CA ASN A 89 26.65 -8.37 -0.82
C ASN A 89 25.59 -7.58 -0.03
N LEU A 90 24.32 -7.96 -0.09
CA LEU A 90 23.26 -7.33 0.70
C LEU A 90 23.55 -7.42 2.20
N ILE A 91 23.93 -8.61 2.70
CA ILE A 91 24.23 -8.83 4.12
C ILE A 91 25.49 -8.07 4.53
N ARG A 92 26.58 -8.17 3.77
CA ARG A 92 27.88 -7.56 4.06
C ARG A 92 27.80 -6.03 4.13
N HIS A 93 27.04 -5.43 3.20
CA HIS A 93 26.86 -3.98 3.13
C HIS A 93 25.63 -3.47 3.90
N ARG A 94 24.96 -4.36 4.64
CA ARG A 94 23.76 -4.03 5.44
C ARG A 94 22.67 -3.36 4.61
N ILE A 95 22.45 -3.83 3.40
CA ILE A 95 21.39 -3.34 2.52
C ILE A 95 20.17 -4.24 2.69
N THR A 96 19.06 -3.67 3.09
CA THR A 96 17.79 -4.40 3.18
C THR A 96 17.11 -4.47 1.82
N SER A 97 16.70 -5.66 1.41
CA SER A 97 15.85 -5.91 0.24
C SER A 97 14.42 -6.16 0.68
N PHE A 98 13.50 -5.38 0.15
CA PHE A 98 12.05 -5.48 0.39
C PHE A 98 11.32 -5.52 -0.96
N ALA A 99 10.28 -6.34 -1.07
CA ALA A 99 9.46 -6.44 -2.28
C ALA A 99 8.03 -5.99 -2.04
N ALA A 100 7.47 -5.20 -2.97
CA ALA A 100 6.06 -4.85 -3.05
C ALA A 100 5.56 -5.28 -4.43
N HIS A 101 4.96 -6.46 -4.51
CA HIS A 101 4.65 -7.16 -5.76
C HIS A 101 3.13 -7.14 -6.02
N THR A 102 2.48 -8.30 -6.08
CA THR A 102 1.06 -8.38 -6.41
C THR A 102 0.14 -7.68 -5.40
N ASN A 103 0.59 -7.52 -4.16
CA ASN A 103 -0.08 -6.67 -3.18
C ASN A 103 -0.12 -5.20 -3.60
N LEU A 104 0.97 -4.66 -4.19
CA LEU A 104 1.02 -3.29 -4.69
C LEU A 104 0.24 -3.13 -6.00
N ASP A 105 0.15 -4.19 -6.83
CA ASP A 105 -0.72 -4.19 -8.01
C ASP A 105 -2.19 -4.04 -7.62
N SER A 106 -2.60 -4.68 -6.53
CA SER A 106 -3.98 -4.68 -6.04
C SER A 106 -4.32 -3.46 -5.18
N ALA A 107 -3.32 -2.83 -4.58
CA ALA A 107 -3.51 -1.70 -3.67
C ALA A 107 -4.11 -0.47 -4.36
N VAL A 108 -4.93 0.28 -3.60
CA VAL A 108 -5.37 1.62 -4.01
C VAL A 108 -4.16 2.54 -4.13
N GLN A 109 -4.11 3.33 -5.20
CA GLN A 109 -2.96 4.17 -5.57
C GLN A 109 -1.66 3.36 -5.80
N GLY A 110 -1.79 2.06 -6.07
CA GLY A 110 -0.70 1.19 -6.46
C GLY A 110 -0.36 1.27 -7.95
N VAL A 111 0.33 0.24 -8.45
CA VAL A 111 0.86 0.21 -9.83
C VAL A 111 -0.23 0.41 -10.89
N ASN A 112 -1.39 -0.25 -10.73
CA ASN A 112 -2.47 -0.16 -11.70
C ASN A 112 -3.13 1.23 -11.74
N ASP A 113 -3.21 1.92 -10.60
CA ASP A 113 -3.72 3.31 -10.55
C ASP A 113 -2.72 4.28 -11.17
N ALA A 114 -1.43 4.14 -10.85
CA ALA A 114 -0.37 4.96 -11.44
C ALA A 114 -0.31 4.78 -12.97
N LEU A 115 -0.49 3.54 -13.47
CA LEU A 115 -0.54 3.26 -14.89
C LEU A 115 -1.78 3.88 -15.56
N ALA A 116 -2.95 3.76 -14.92
CA ALA A 116 -4.20 4.36 -15.40
C ALA A 116 -4.09 5.90 -15.47
N GLU A 117 -3.50 6.52 -14.46
CA GLU A 117 -3.24 7.96 -14.41
C GLU A 117 -2.27 8.39 -15.51
N LYS A 118 -1.14 7.68 -15.68
CA LYS A 118 -0.16 7.97 -16.73
C LYS A 118 -0.77 7.87 -18.14
N LEU A 119 -1.70 6.95 -18.34
CA LEU A 119 -2.48 6.81 -19.57
C LEU A 119 -3.63 7.82 -19.70
N GLY A 120 -3.91 8.60 -18.66
CA GLY A 120 -5.01 9.57 -18.65
C GLY A 120 -6.40 8.95 -18.73
N LEU A 121 -6.56 7.73 -18.20
CA LEU A 121 -7.86 7.06 -18.19
C LEU A 121 -8.83 7.80 -17.28
N GLN A 122 -10.06 7.94 -17.75
CA GLN A 122 -11.18 8.59 -17.05
C GLN A 122 -12.16 7.55 -16.52
N GLU A 123 -12.91 7.91 -15.47
CA GLU A 123 -13.95 7.05 -14.87
C GLU A 123 -13.41 5.65 -14.50
N CYS A 124 -12.19 5.60 -13.97
CA CYS A 124 -11.52 4.34 -13.65
C CYS A 124 -12.26 3.57 -12.56
N LYS A 125 -12.39 2.26 -12.78
CA LYS A 125 -12.94 1.30 -11.83
C LYS A 125 -12.01 0.11 -11.72
N GLY A 126 -12.05 -0.56 -10.55
CA GLY A 126 -11.40 -1.84 -10.38
C GLY A 126 -11.97 -2.90 -11.32
N PHE A 127 -11.12 -3.79 -11.82
CA PHE A 127 -11.51 -4.77 -12.84
C PHE A 127 -11.80 -6.15 -12.25
N VAL A 128 -10.85 -6.75 -11.52
CA VAL A 128 -11.01 -8.08 -10.92
C VAL A 128 -10.98 -7.95 -9.39
N PRO A 129 -12.03 -8.36 -8.67
CA PRO A 129 -11.99 -8.40 -7.21
C PRO A 129 -10.95 -9.41 -6.72
N VAL A 130 -10.00 -8.97 -5.91
CA VAL A 130 -8.98 -9.81 -5.26
C VAL A 130 -9.41 -10.16 -3.85
N MET A 131 -9.94 -9.18 -3.12
CA MET A 131 -10.41 -9.37 -1.77
C MET A 131 -11.63 -8.53 -1.48
N THR A 132 -12.50 -9.06 -0.62
CA THR A 132 -13.67 -8.34 -0.13
C THR A 132 -13.58 -8.27 1.40
N TYR A 133 -13.62 -7.06 1.92
CA TYR A 133 -13.63 -6.82 3.36
C TYR A 133 -15.02 -6.42 3.83
N SER A 134 -15.39 -6.90 5.02
CA SER A 134 -16.58 -6.37 5.70
C SER A 134 -16.36 -4.91 6.07
N SER A 135 -17.40 -4.11 5.97
CA SER A 135 -17.42 -2.74 6.48
C SER A 135 -17.89 -2.74 7.93
N TYR A 136 -17.29 -1.89 8.75
CA TYR A 136 -17.66 -1.70 10.15
C TYR A 136 -17.98 -0.23 10.41
N LYS A 137 -19.04 0.01 11.16
CA LYS A 137 -19.41 1.34 11.65
C LYS A 137 -18.89 1.50 13.07
N PHE A 138 -18.18 2.59 13.31
CA PHE A 138 -17.85 3.07 14.64
C PHE A 138 -18.86 4.13 15.07
N THR A 139 -19.30 4.04 16.30
CA THR A 139 -20.04 5.09 17.01
C THR A 139 -19.30 5.35 18.30
N LEU A 140 -18.76 6.55 18.49
CA LEU A 140 -18.00 6.87 19.68
C LEU A 140 -18.38 8.24 20.25
N TYR A 141 -18.19 8.40 21.55
CA TYR A 141 -18.49 9.60 22.33
C TYR A 141 -17.18 10.16 22.85
N ILE A 142 -16.75 11.30 22.32
CA ILE A 142 -15.48 11.97 22.65
C ILE A 142 -15.64 13.49 22.60
N THR A 143 -14.70 14.21 23.21
CA THR A 143 -14.70 15.68 23.14
C THR A 143 -14.50 16.19 21.71
N ALA A 144 -14.99 17.38 21.41
CA ALA A 144 -14.81 18.02 20.09
C ALA A 144 -13.32 18.15 19.69
N ALA A 145 -12.43 18.37 20.66
CA ALA A 145 -10.98 18.44 20.44
C ALA A 145 -10.42 17.06 19.99
N HIS A 146 -10.79 15.99 20.68
CA HIS A 146 -10.38 14.62 20.30
C HIS A 146 -10.99 14.18 18.96
N ALA A 147 -12.24 14.56 18.67
CA ALA A 147 -12.87 14.29 17.37
C ALA A 147 -12.08 14.91 16.21
N LYS A 148 -11.61 16.15 16.35
CA LYS A 148 -10.78 16.83 15.35
C LYS A 148 -9.43 16.13 15.15
N LEU A 149 -8.79 15.69 16.24
CA LEU A 149 -7.53 14.95 16.17
C LEU A 149 -7.72 13.56 15.56
N LEU A 150 -8.79 12.85 15.93
CA LEU A 150 -9.15 11.57 15.35
C LEU A 150 -9.36 11.69 13.85
N LYS A 151 -10.16 12.68 13.41
CA LYS A 151 -10.38 12.91 11.98
C LYS A 151 -9.07 13.07 11.22
N LYS A 152 -8.16 13.91 11.73
CA LYS A 152 -6.83 14.11 11.11
C LYS A 152 -6.03 12.82 11.02
N LYS A 153 -6.08 11.95 12.04
CA LYS A 153 -5.43 10.64 12.02
C LYS A 153 -6.11 9.68 11.04
N LEU A 154 -7.44 9.67 10.97
CA LEU A 154 -8.18 8.86 10.01
C LEU A 154 -7.92 9.29 8.56
N ASP A 155 -7.85 10.59 8.30
CA ASP A 155 -7.53 11.13 6.97
C ASP A 155 -6.10 10.76 6.51
N SER A 156 -5.19 10.41 7.44
CA SER A 156 -3.86 9.90 7.13
C SER A 156 -3.81 8.40 6.86
N LEU A 157 -4.87 7.67 7.17
CA LEU A 157 -5.05 6.29 6.76
C LEU A 157 -5.44 6.29 5.28
N ARG A 158 -5.10 5.26 4.53
CA ARG A 158 -5.47 4.98 3.13
C ARG A 158 -6.59 5.89 2.58
N GLY A 159 -6.29 7.15 2.50
CA GLY A 159 -6.93 8.31 1.90
C GLY A 159 -8.44 8.35 1.71
N LYS A 160 -9.10 7.33 1.24
CA LYS A 160 -10.53 7.35 0.91
C LYS A 160 -11.33 6.20 1.52
N ASP A 161 -10.69 5.34 2.29
CA ASP A 161 -11.33 4.16 2.88
C ASP A 161 -12.19 4.47 4.12
N ILE A 162 -12.08 5.70 4.64
CA ILE A 162 -12.95 6.18 5.72
C ILE A 162 -14.14 6.88 5.09
N GLU A 163 -15.24 6.16 5.03
CA GLU A 163 -16.49 6.71 4.51
C GLU A 163 -17.37 7.28 5.63
N SER A 164 -18.14 8.30 5.28
CA SER A 164 -19.25 8.75 6.12
C SER A 164 -18.83 9.17 7.53
N TYR A 165 -17.83 10.08 7.63
CA TYR A 165 -17.51 10.69 8.91
C TYR A 165 -18.56 11.75 9.26
N TYR A 166 -19.37 11.48 10.27
CA TYR A 166 -20.39 12.40 10.78
C TYR A 166 -20.07 12.79 12.22
N VAL A 167 -20.21 14.06 12.51
CA VAL A 167 -20.29 14.58 13.88
C VAL A 167 -21.76 14.86 14.15
N VAL A 168 -22.32 14.18 15.12
CA VAL A 168 -23.69 14.43 15.56
C VAL A 168 -23.60 15.14 16.91
N ASP A 169 -24.12 16.34 16.95
CA ASP A 169 -24.17 17.16 18.15
C ASP A 169 -25.34 16.65 19.02
N ASP A 170 -25.17 15.49 19.62
CA ASP A 170 -26.03 14.96 20.66
C ASP A 170 -25.41 15.42 21.99
N ALA A 171 -25.38 16.71 22.23
CA ALA A 171 -24.99 17.24 23.52
C ALA A 171 -26.01 16.74 24.55
N ASP A 172 -25.67 15.63 25.18
CA ASP A 172 -26.25 15.31 26.49
C ASP A 172 -25.85 16.48 27.39
N ASP A 173 -26.83 17.19 27.96
CA ASP A 173 -26.61 18.37 28.81
C ASP A 173 -25.64 18.14 29.98
N PHE A 174 -25.16 16.90 30.16
CA PHE A 174 -24.29 16.45 31.25
C PHE A 174 -22.85 16.11 30.80
N THR A 175 -22.54 16.08 29.51
CA THR A 175 -21.17 15.76 29.02
C THR A 175 -20.76 16.67 27.88
N GLU A 176 -19.48 17.10 27.88
CA GLU A 176 -18.88 17.84 26.75
C GLU A 176 -18.58 16.93 25.53
N ASN A 177 -19.08 15.71 25.53
CA ASN A 177 -18.83 14.73 24.50
C ASN A 177 -19.82 14.88 23.34
N ILE A 178 -19.30 14.79 22.15
CA ILE A 178 -20.06 14.71 20.91
C ILE A 178 -20.04 13.28 20.38
N ARG A 179 -21.09 12.88 19.67
CA ARG A 179 -21.15 11.59 18.97
C ARG A 179 -20.48 11.70 17.62
N VAL A 180 -19.51 10.82 17.36
CA VAL A 180 -18.81 10.71 16.09
C VAL A 180 -19.11 9.35 15.47
N GLU A 181 -19.53 9.35 14.22
CA GLU A 181 -19.82 8.14 13.46
C GLU A 181 -19.00 8.09 12.16
N PHE A 182 -18.42 6.95 11.87
CA PHE A 182 -17.72 6.72 10.61
C PHE A 182 -17.65 5.23 10.28
N ARG A 183 -17.29 4.91 9.04
CA ARG A 183 -17.14 3.53 8.55
C ARG A 183 -15.71 3.26 8.18
N VAL A 184 -15.27 2.03 8.45
CA VAL A 184 -13.93 1.56 8.09
C VAL A 184 -13.98 0.15 7.50
N PRO A 185 -13.04 -0.22 6.63
CA PRO A 185 -12.82 -1.61 6.24
C PRO A 185 -12.42 -2.45 7.44
N GLY A 186 -12.79 -3.74 7.44
CA GLY A 186 -12.51 -4.65 8.55
C GLY A 186 -11.04 -4.76 8.93
N GLN A 187 -10.13 -4.65 7.97
CA GLN A 187 -8.69 -4.68 8.21
C GLN A 187 -8.17 -3.49 9.02
N LEU A 188 -8.90 -2.36 9.03
CA LEU A 188 -8.51 -1.17 9.77
C LEU A 188 -9.12 -1.07 11.17
N VAL A 189 -10.05 -1.98 11.53
CA VAL A 189 -10.77 -1.94 12.83
C VAL A 189 -9.78 -1.85 13.99
N LYS A 190 -8.84 -2.79 14.08
CA LYS A 190 -7.86 -2.83 15.17
C LYS A 190 -7.01 -1.57 15.25
N ARG A 191 -6.56 -1.08 14.10
CA ARG A 191 -5.75 0.14 14.03
C ARG A 191 -6.53 1.38 14.48
N VAL A 192 -7.81 1.45 14.12
CA VAL A 192 -8.70 2.55 14.57
C VAL A 192 -8.95 2.46 16.08
N GLU A 193 -9.15 1.27 16.62
CA GLU A 193 -9.27 1.07 18.08
C GLU A 193 -8.00 1.54 18.81
N ASP A 194 -6.81 1.20 18.30
CA ASP A 194 -5.54 1.65 18.87
C ASP A 194 -5.38 3.19 18.76
N MET A 195 -5.84 3.80 17.66
CA MET A 195 -5.89 5.27 17.53
C MET A 195 -6.81 5.92 18.54
N ILE A 196 -8.02 5.41 18.71
CA ILE A 196 -8.99 5.91 19.71
C ILE A 196 -8.37 5.82 21.10
N SER A 197 -7.84 4.65 21.47
CA SER A 197 -7.20 4.42 22.77
C SER A 197 -5.99 5.32 23.01
N SER A 198 -5.26 5.71 21.95
CA SER A 198 -4.14 6.64 22.04
C SER A 198 -4.54 8.09 22.27
N LEU A 199 -5.76 8.46 21.88
CA LEU A 199 -6.33 9.81 22.07
C LEU A 199 -7.03 9.93 23.43
N ASP A 200 -7.81 8.93 23.76
CA ASP A 200 -8.55 8.88 25.02
C ASP A 200 -8.75 7.42 25.45
N LYS A 201 -8.06 7.02 26.52
CA LYS A 201 -8.16 5.67 27.08
C LYS A 201 -9.53 5.37 27.70
N SER A 202 -10.30 6.40 28.02
CA SER A 202 -11.64 6.30 28.60
C SER A 202 -12.76 6.40 27.58
N ALA A 203 -12.43 6.61 26.30
CA ALA A 203 -13.42 6.75 25.25
C ALA A 203 -14.33 5.52 25.17
N LYS A 204 -15.63 5.76 25.18
CA LYS A 204 -16.64 4.72 24.97
C LYS A 204 -17.01 4.70 23.50
N TYR A 205 -17.02 3.50 22.91
CA TYR A 205 -17.40 3.33 21.52
C TYR A 205 -18.02 1.97 21.26
N ASP A 206 -18.83 1.89 20.22
CA ASP A 206 -19.42 0.67 19.70
C ASP A 206 -18.91 0.42 18.28
N VAL A 207 -18.73 -0.87 17.91
CA VAL A 207 -18.31 -1.29 16.58
C VAL A 207 -19.33 -2.28 16.03
N TYR A 208 -19.96 -1.92 14.91
CA TYR A 208 -20.98 -2.73 14.25
C TYR A 208 -20.51 -3.22 12.89
N LYS A 209 -20.54 -4.53 12.67
CA LYS A 209 -20.35 -5.10 11.34
C LYS A 209 -21.58 -4.79 10.48
N LEU A 210 -21.36 -4.21 9.31
CA LEU A 210 -22.42 -3.87 8.36
C LEU A 210 -22.64 -5.04 7.39
N VAL A 211 -23.90 -5.47 7.25
CA VAL A 211 -24.26 -6.61 6.40
C VAL A 211 -24.34 -6.20 4.90
N ASN A 212 -24.77 -4.97 4.66
CA ASN A 212 -25.04 -4.44 3.31
C ASN A 212 -23.92 -3.58 2.74
N HIS A 213 -22.79 -3.49 3.40
CA HIS A 213 -21.62 -2.73 2.97
C HIS A 213 -20.36 -3.58 3.03
N GLY A 214 -19.47 -3.38 2.06
CA GLY A 214 -18.16 -4.01 2.02
C GLY A 214 -17.24 -3.24 1.09
N TYR A 215 -15.96 -3.38 1.36
CA TYR A 215 -14.88 -2.84 0.52
C TYR A 215 -14.33 -3.94 -0.36
N LYS A 216 -14.04 -3.61 -1.61
CA LYS A 216 -13.43 -4.54 -2.57
C LYS A 216 -12.09 -3.97 -3.03
N GLU A 217 -11.04 -4.72 -2.80
CA GLU A 217 -9.78 -4.47 -3.47
C GLU A 217 -9.76 -5.20 -4.81
N THR A 218 -9.18 -4.58 -5.82
CA THR A 218 -9.27 -5.07 -7.18
C THR A 218 -7.93 -4.97 -7.89
N MET A 219 -7.57 -6.02 -8.62
CA MET A 219 -6.47 -6.00 -9.57
C MET A 219 -6.94 -5.43 -10.91
N GLY A 220 -6.05 -4.69 -11.57
CA GLY A 220 -6.34 -4.03 -12.84
C GLY A 220 -7.30 -2.84 -12.71
N ARG A 221 -7.32 -2.05 -13.76
CA ARG A 221 -8.23 -0.91 -13.90
C ARG A 221 -8.87 -0.92 -15.28
N ILE A 222 -10.14 -0.58 -15.32
CA ILE A 222 -10.87 -0.29 -16.56
C ILE A 222 -11.33 1.16 -16.51
N GLY A 223 -11.14 1.87 -17.60
CA GLY A 223 -11.51 3.28 -17.72
C GLY A 223 -11.72 3.68 -19.17
N LYS A 224 -12.16 4.89 -19.39
CA LYS A 224 -12.35 5.49 -20.71
C LYS A 224 -11.06 6.18 -21.15
N LEU A 225 -10.69 6.01 -22.41
CA LEU A 225 -9.65 6.86 -23.01
C LEU A 225 -10.12 8.32 -23.01
N PRO A 226 -9.19 9.29 -22.93
CA PRO A 226 -9.55 10.72 -22.88
C PRO A 226 -10.28 11.20 -24.13
N PHE A 227 -10.15 10.49 -25.24
CA PHE A 227 -10.85 10.74 -26.51
C PHE A 227 -10.91 9.45 -27.35
N PRO A 228 -11.93 9.29 -28.23
CA PRO A 228 -12.00 8.14 -29.14
C PRO A 228 -10.84 8.12 -30.11
N MET A 229 -10.25 6.93 -30.33
CA MET A 229 -9.14 6.76 -31.25
C MET A 229 -9.15 5.37 -31.90
N SER A 230 -8.57 5.25 -33.11
CA SER A 230 -8.35 3.95 -33.73
C SER A 230 -7.31 3.15 -32.96
N VAL A 231 -7.22 1.84 -33.21
CA VAL A 231 -6.25 0.96 -32.53
C VAL A 231 -4.81 1.47 -32.76
N GLU A 232 -4.45 1.86 -33.98
CA GLU A 232 -3.10 2.36 -34.33
C GLU A 232 -2.77 3.66 -33.58
N LYS A 233 -3.76 4.55 -33.45
CA LYS A 233 -3.59 5.78 -32.67
C LYS A 233 -3.47 5.48 -31.17
N ALA A 234 -4.26 4.53 -30.66
CA ALA A 234 -4.18 4.10 -29.27
C ALA A 234 -2.81 3.48 -28.95
N LEU A 235 -2.28 2.62 -29.82
CA LEU A 235 -0.94 2.04 -29.67
C LEU A 235 0.14 3.13 -29.63
N SER A 236 0.07 4.08 -30.55
CA SER A 236 1.00 5.22 -30.58
C SER A 236 0.87 6.10 -29.34
N TYR A 237 -0.35 6.36 -28.91
CA TYR A 237 -0.64 7.13 -27.70
C TYR A 237 -0.06 6.45 -26.44
N ILE A 238 -0.33 5.15 -26.25
CA ILE A 238 0.16 4.36 -25.11
C ILE A 238 1.69 4.31 -25.12
N LYS A 239 2.29 4.03 -26.28
CA LYS A 239 3.74 4.00 -26.43
C LYS A 239 4.40 5.31 -26.01
N ASN A 240 3.84 6.44 -26.42
CA ASN A 240 4.34 7.76 -26.09
C ASN A 240 4.13 8.10 -24.60
N LYS A 241 2.96 7.77 -24.05
CA LYS A 241 2.64 8.03 -22.63
C LYS A 241 3.51 7.22 -21.68
N LEU A 242 3.82 5.98 -22.05
CA LEU A 242 4.66 5.10 -21.24
C LEU A 242 6.16 5.27 -21.53
N GLU A 243 6.52 6.04 -22.59
CA GLU A 243 7.91 6.29 -23.00
C GLU A 243 8.69 4.98 -23.29
N VAL A 244 7.99 3.98 -23.85
CA VAL A 244 8.58 2.68 -24.14
C VAL A 244 9.02 2.58 -25.60
N PRO A 245 10.19 1.96 -25.89
CA PRO A 245 10.68 1.83 -27.27
C PRO A 245 9.83 0.85 -28.09
N VAL A 246 9.22 -0.14 -27.45
CA VAL A 246 8.42 -1.18 -28.10
C VAL A 246 7.14 -1.40 -27.31
N LEU A 247 6.02 -1.51 -28.01
CA LEU A 247 4.73 -1.95 -27.49
C LEU A 247 4.28 -3.17 -28.29
N ARG A 248 3.89 -4.24 -27.60
CA ARG A 248 3.28 -5.42 -28.20
C ARG A 248 1.80 -5.43 -27.90
N TYR A 249 0.99 -5.83 -28.87
CA TYR A 249 -0.46 -5.98 -28.68
C TYR A 249 -0.94 -7.29 -29.32
N ALA A 250 -2.10 -7.75 -28.90
CA ALA A 250 -2.82 -8.86 -29.49
C ALA A 250 -4.28 -8.45 -29.69
N GLY A 251 -4.90 -8.90 -30.76
CA GLY A 251 -6.26 -8.56 -31.16
C GLY A 251 -6.33 -7.90 -32.54
N ASN A 252 -7.55 -7.68 -32.99
CA ASN A 252 -7.86 -7.05 -34.29
C ASN A 252 -8.18 -5.58 -34.11
#